data_944059b9f453249c9f577551705084fa
#
_entry.id   944059b9f453249c9f577551705084fa
#
_cell.length_a   1.000
_cell.length_b   1.000
_cell.length_c   1.000
_cell.angle_alpha   90.00
_cell.angle_beta   90.00
_cell.angle_gamma   90.00
#
_symmetry.space_group_name_H-M   'P 1'
#
loop_
_entity.id
_entity.type
_entity.pdbx_description
1 polymer ?
#
loop_
_entity_poly.entity_id
_entity_poly.type
_entity_poly.pdbx_seq_one_letter_code
_entity_poly.pdbx_strand_id
1 'polypeptide(L)'
;KCINIDPYANAFNDGAVEDNHWMSDLTDMKPELHERKWEIDSLCYPLRLAYHYWKTTGDASIFSEEWIQAITNVLKTFKEQQRKDGVGPYKFQRKTERALDTLNNDGLGAPVKPVGLIVSCFRPSDDATTLQYLVPSNFFAVSSLRKAAEILDKVNKKTALAKECKDLAKEVETALKKYAVYNHPKYGKIYAFEV
;
A
#
# COMPACT_ATOMS: atom_id res chain seq x y z
N LYS A 1 14.55 -2.18 4.71
CA LYS A 1 14.53 -3.45 5.44
C LYS A 1 13.10 -4.00 5.56
N CYS A 2 12.18 -3.39 6.32
CA CYS A 2 10.82 -3.91 6.62
C CYS A 2 10.03 -4.31 5.35
N ILE A 3 9.93 -3.43 4.34
CA ILE A 3 9.26 -3.73 3.06
C ILE A 3 9.86 -4.96 2.35
N ASN A 4 11.15 -5.24 2.52
CA ASN A 4 11.80 -6.40 1.93
C ASN A 4 11.55 -7.70 2.71
N ILE A 5 11.15 -7.61 3.99
CA ILE A 5 10.70 -8.76 4.79
C ILE A 5 9.27 -9.15 4.40
N ASP A 6 8.35 -8.19 4.45
CA ASP A 6 6.96 -8.37 4.03
C ASP A 6 6.30 -7.03 3.67
N PRO A 7 5.94 -6.79 2.41
CA PRO A 7 5.30 -5.55 2.00
C PRO A 7 3.81 -5.45 2.40
N TYR A 8 3.23 -6.52 2.92
CA TYR A 8 1.83 -6.54 3.38
C TYR A 8 1.68 -6.24 4.87
N ALA A 9 2.79 -6.20 5.63
CA ALA A 9 2.76 -5.92 7.06
C ALA A 9 2.74 -4.42 7.34
N ASN A 10 1.92 -4.02 8.31
CA ASN A 10 1.84 -2.64 8.81
C ASN A 10 2.74 -2.41 10.04
N ALA A 11 3.06 -3.46 10.82
CA ALA A 11 3.91 -3.35 12.00
C ALA A 11 4.94 -4.47 12.10
N PHE A 12 6.14 -4.12 12.61
CA PHE A 12 7.29 -5.01 12.73
C PHE A 12 7.84 -5.02 14.16
N ASN A 13 8.37 -6.18 14.58
CA ASN A 13 9.14 -6.32 15.81
C ASN A 13 10.58 -5.82 15.60
N ASP A 14 11.30 -5.54 16.68
CA ASP A 14 12.74 -5.29 16.65
C ASP A 14 13.50 -6.62 16.61
N GLY A 15 13.48 -7.26 15.44
CA GLY A 15 13.99 -8.60 15.20
C GLY A 15 12.91 -9.69 15.20
N ALA A 16 13.34 -10.95 15.13
CA ALA A 16 12.44 -12.09 15.15
C ALA A 16 11.96 -12.39 16.58
N VAL A 17 10.65 -12.57 16.76
CA VAL A 17 9.99 -12.88 18.04
C VAL A 17 9.08 -14.09 17.86
N GLU A 18 9.26 -15.14 18.66
CA GLU A 18 8.47 -16.37 18.57
C GLU A 18 7.07 -16.22 19.17
N ASP A 19 6.93 -15.45 20.26
CA ASP A 19 5.66 -15.23 20.99
C ASP A 19 5.15 -13.80 20.75
N ASN A 20 4.67 -13.55 19.54
CA ASN A 20 4.06 -12.27 19.19
C ASN A 20 2.54 -12.31 19.45
N HIS A 21 1.98 -11.21 19.97
CA HIS A 21 0.57 -11.06 20.31
C HIS A 21 -0.39 -11.45 19.16
N TRP A 22 -0.03 -11.14 17.91
CA TRP A 22 -0.85 -11.41 16.74
C TRP A 22 -0.44 -12.63 15.92
N MET A 23 0.44 -13.49 16.46
CA MET A 23 0.92 -14.69 15.76
C MET A 23 -0.22 -15.68 15.41
N SER A 24 -1.36 -15.60 16.09
CA SER A 24 -2.55 -16.41 15.83
C SER A 24 -3.45 -15.89 14.68
N ASP A 25 -3.13 -14.74 14.09
CA ASP A 25 -3.87 -14.22 12.94
C ASP A 25 -3.75 -15.18 11.75
N LEU A 26 -4.85 -15.38 11.04
CA LEU A 26 -4.92 -16.24 9.86
C LEU A 26 -4.44 -15.47 8.62
N THR A 27 -3.15 -15.27 8.55
CA THR A 27 -2.40 -14.66 7.45
C THR A 27 -0.98 -15.26 7.45
N ASP A 28 -0.14 -14.88 6.49
CA ASP A 28 1.25 -15.40 6.40
C ASP A 28 2.16 -14.66 7.40
N MET A 29 1.97 -14.94 8.70
CA MET A 29 2.77 -14.35 9.76
C MET A 29 4.21 -14.86 9.75
N LYS A 30 5.16 -13.98 10.07
CA LYS A 30 6.60 -14.27 10.21
C LYS A 30 7.08 -13.74 11.57
N PRO A 31 8.17 -14.28 12.13
CA PRO A 31 8.68 -13.83 13.44
C PRO A 31 9.04 -12.35 13.53
N GLU A 32 9.40 -11.72 12.40
CA GLU A 32 9.73 -10.29 12.35
C GLU A 32 8.50 -9.38 12.32
N LEU A 33 7.30 -9.93 12.04
CA LEU A 33 6.08 -9.14 11.94
C LEU A 33 5.40 -9.01 13.29
N HIS A 34 5.04 -7.80 13.68
CA HIS A 34 4.14 -7.58 14.81
C HIS A 34 2.70 -7.78 14.36
N GLU A 35 2.29 -7.18 13.24
CA GLU A 35 0.95 -7.29 12.65
C GLU A 35 1.04 -7.27 11.12
N ARG A 36 0.12 -7.98 10.45
CA ARG A 36 0.12 -8.10 8.99
C ARG A 36 -1.20 -7.63 8.37
N LYS A 37 -1.66 -6.44 8.75
CA LYS A 37 -2.80 -5.77 8.11
C LYS A 37 -2.34 -5.01 6.87
N TRP A 38 -2.94 -5.31 5.73
CA TRP A 38 -2.61 -4.65 4.47
C TRP A 38 -3.25 -3.27 4.36
N GLU A 39 -2.40 -2.28 4.32
CA GLU A 39 -2.70 -0.85 4.17
C GLU A 39 -1.79 -0.24 3.10
N ILE A 40 -2.37 0.47 2.13
CA ILE A 40 -1.59 1.12 1.06
C ILE A 40 -0.59 2.14 1.64
N ASP A 41 -1.01 2.90 2.63
CA ASP A 41 -0.22 3.99 3.21
C ASP A 41 1.02 3.51 3.94
N SER A 42 1.01 2.30 4.51
CA SER A 42 2.18 1.67 5.12
C SER A 42 3.36 1.56 4.16
N LEU A 43 3.12 1.38 2.86
CA LEU A 43 4.16 1.42 1.82
C LEU A 43 4.45 2.84 1.31
N CYS A 44 3.55 3.79 1.51
CA CYS A 44 3.69 5.17 1.02
C CYS A 44 4.53 6.04 1.94
N TYR A 45 4.39 5.89 3.26
CA TYR A 45 5.11 6.71 4.25
C TYR A 45 6.63 6.62 4.13
N PRO A 46 7.26 5.43 3.98
CA PRO A 46 8.70 5.33 3.79
C PRO A 46 9.20 6.05 2.54
N LEU A 47 8.45 5.98 1.44
CA LEU A 47 8.80 6.67 0.19
C LEU A 47 8.71 8.19 0.35
N ARG A 48 7.65 8.67 0.99
CA ARG A 48 7.47 10.09 1.28
C ARG A 48 8.59 10.62 2.18
N LEU A 49 8.90 9.89 3.27
CA LEU A 49 9.94 10.27 4.21
C LEU A 49 11.31 10.34 3.52
N ALA A 50 11.70 9.28 2.80
CA ALA A 50 12.97 9.22 2.08
C ALA A 50 13.13 10.36 1.06
N TYR A 51 12.05 10.65 0.31
CA TYR A 51 12.04 11.77 -0.65
C TYR A 51 12.28 13.12 0.03
N HIS A 52 11.54 13.42 1.10
CA HIS A 52 11.67 14.71 1.79
C HIS A 52 13.01 14.83 2.52
N TYR A 53 13.50 13.75 3.12
CA TYR A 53 14.86 13.71 3.70
C TYR A 53 15.91 14.10 2.65
N TRP A 54 15.92 13.42 1.50
CA TRP A 54 16.84 13.76 0.42
C TRP A 54 16.70 15.20 -0.08
N LYS A 55 15.47 15.68 -0.27
CA LYS A 55 15.24 17.07 -0.73
C LYS A 55 15.72 18.11 0.28
N THR A 56 15.66 17.81 1.56
CA THR A 56 16.03 18.73 2.63
C THR A 56 17.54 18.70 2.92
N THR A 57 18.13 17.52 2.93
CA THR A 57 19.54 17.33 3.34
C THR A 57 20.50 17.24 2.17
N GLY A 58 20.04 16.89 0.98
CA GLY A 58 20.89 16.52 -0.17
C GLY A 58 21.52 15.14 -0.05
N ASP A 59 21.37 14.45 1.09
CA ASP A 59 21.96 13.14 1.33
C ASP A 59 21.20 12.05 0.56
N ALA A 60 21.92 11.41 -0.37
CA ALA A 60 21.40 10.32 -1.20
C ALA A 60 21.93 8.94 -0.78
N SER A 61 22.69 8.84 0.31
CA SER A 61 23.35 7.60 0.77
C SER A 61 22.35 6.47 1.12
N ILE A 62 21.13 6.84 1.49
CA ILE A 62 20.07 5.89 1.84
C ILE A 62 19.49 5.13 0.64
N PHE A 63 19.72 5.59 -0.60
CA PHE A 63 19.16 4.98 -1.82
C PHE A 63 20.05 3.86 -2.37
N SER A 64 20.27 2.85 -1.53
CA SER A 64 21.05 1.64 -1.82
C SER A 64 20.30 0.65 -2.73
N GLU A 65 20.96 -0.45 -3.10
CA GLU A 65 20.28 -1.57 -3.79
C GLU A 65 19.16 -2.19 -2.92
N GLU A 66 19.30 -2.18 -1.58
CA GLU A 66 18.21 -2.61 -0.67
C GLU A 66 16.97 -1.69 -0.81
N TRP A 67 17.19 -0.38 -0.98
CA TRP A 67 16.07 0.56 -1.22
C TRP A 67 15.43 0.32 -2.59
N ILE A 68 16.21 0.06 -3.64
CA ILE A 68 15.71 -0.27 -4.97
C ILE A 68 14.88 -1.54 -4.94
N GLN A 69 15.33 -2.57 -4.21
CA GLN A 69 14.56 -3.79 -3.99
C GLN A 69 13.23 -3.50 -3.28
N ALA A 70 13.23 -2.62 -2.28
CA ALA A 70 12.00 -2.23 -1.60
C ALA A 70 11.00 -1.56 -2.56
N ILE A 71 11.44 -0.68 -3.48
CA ILE A 71 10.57 -0.09 -4.49
C ILE A 71 10.04 -1.13 -5.47
N THR A 72 10.85 -2.11 -5.85
CA THR A 72 10.41 -3.23 -6.68
C THR A 72 9.29 -4.02 -6.00
N ASN A 73 9.43 -4.30 -4.69
CA ASN A 73 8.41 -4.96 -3.89
C ASN A 73 7.14 -4.11 -3.77
N VAL A 74 7.25 -2.79 -3.57
CA VAL A 74 6.10 -1.87 -3.55
C VAL A 74 5.32 -1.94 -4.87
N LEU A 75 6.02 -1.84 -6.02
CA LEU A 75 5.39 -1.92 -7.34
C LEU A 75 4.67 -3.25 -7.54
N LYS A 76 5.34 -4.37 -7.19
CA LYS A 76 4.76 -5.70 -7.27
C LYS A 76 3.48 -5.78 -6.44
N THR A 77 3.53 -5.38 -5.16
CA THR A 77 2.39 -5.44 -4.23
C THR A 77 1.22 -4.57 -4.71
N PHE A 78 1.48 -3.35 -5.18
CA PHE A 78 0.43 -2.50 -5.71
C PHE A 78 -0.23 -3.10 -6.96
N LYS A 79 0.55 -3.68 -7.87
CA LYS A 79 0.02 -4.38 -9.06
C LYS A 79 -0.80 -5.60 -8.67
N GLU A 80 -0.35 -6.43 -7.73
CA GLU A 80 -1.10 -7.56 -7.19
C GLU A 80 -2.44 -7.10 -6.59
N GLN A 81 -2.42 -6.00 -5.84
CA GLN A 81 -3.62 -5.45 -5.19
C GLN A 81 -4.51 -4.59 -6.12
N GLN A 82 -4.12 -4.37 -7.37
CA GLN A 82 -5.10 -3.96 -8.40
C GLN A 82 -6.06 -5.12 -8.76
N ARG A 83 -5.72 -6.34 -8.40
CA ARG A 83 -6.51 -7.56 -8.59
C ARG A 83 -6.96 -7.81 -10.04
N LYS A 84 -6.17 -7.38 -11.02
CA LYS A 84 -6.47 -7.57 -12.45
C LYS A 84 -6.38 -9.03 -12.88
N ASP A 85 -5.42 -9.76 -12.30
CA ASP A 85 -5.12 -11.16 -12.63
C ASP A 85 -5.63 -12.14 -11.55
N GLY A 86 -6.56 -11.69 -10.70
CA GLY A 86 -7.14 -12.48 -9.61
C GLY A 86 -7.10 -11.74 -8.27
N VAL A 87 -7.51 -12.42 -7.20
CA VAL A 87 -7.66 -11.81 -5.87
C VAL A 87 -6.35 -11.42 -5.17
N GLY A 88 -5.21 -11.81 -5.74
CA GLY A 88 -3.89 -11.60 -5.14
C GLY A 88 -3.56 -12.62 -4.03
N PRO A 89 -2.33 -12.54 -3.49
CA PRO A 89 -1.84 -13.51 -2.51
C PRO A 89 -2.25 -13.19 -1.06
N TYR A 90 -2.79 -11.99 -0.80
CA TYR A 90 -3.08 -11.51 0.55
C TYR A 90 -4.44 -11.97 1.04
N LYS A 91 -4.46 -12.51 2.25
CA LYS A 91 -5.64 -12.81 3.06
C LYS A 91 -5.37 -12.46 4.51
N PHE A 92 -6.42 -12.09 5.22
CA PHE A 92 -6.32 -11.80 6.65
C PHE A 92 -7.63 -12.13 7.35
N GLN A 93 -7.55 -12.91 8.44
CA GLN A 93 -8.63 -13.07 9.40
C GLN A 93 -8.05 -13.08 10.80
N ARG A 94 -8.79 -12.49 11.73
CA ARG A 94 -8.51 -12.47 13.16
C ARG A 94 -9.72 -12.98 13.91
N LYS A 95 -9.52 -13.82 14.92
CA LYS A 95 -10.58 -14.20 15.84
C LYS A 95 -10.82 -13.04 16.80
N THR A 96 -11.91 -12.31 16.59
CA THR A 96 -12.22 -11.09 17.31
C THR A 96 -13.74 -10.87 17.36
N GLU A 97 -14.22 -10.14 18.37
CA GLU A 97 -15.59 -9.66 18.44
C GLU A 97 -15.79 -8.31 17.70
N ARG A 98 -14.68 -7.68 17.29
CA ARG A 98 -14.69 -6.40 16.55
C ARG A 98 -14.81 -6.66 15.06
N ALA A 99 -15.94 -6.40 14.48
CA ALA A 99 -16.21 -6.65 13.05
C ALA A 99 -15.23 -5.94 12.09
N LEU A 100 -14.67 -4.79 12.49
CA LEU A 100 -13.72 -4.03 11.69
C LEU A 100 -12.24 -4.45 11.90
N ASP A 101 -11.97 -5.40 12.81
CA ASP A 101 -10.63 -5.89 13.10
C ASP A 101 -10.28 -7.18 12.33
N THR A 102 -11.12 -7.57 11.40
CA THR A 102 -10.97 -8.77 10.56
C THR A 102 -11.61 -8.54 9.20
N LEU A 103 -11.29 -9.41 8.22
CA LEU A 103 -11.90 -9.35 6.90
C LEU A 103 -12.94 -10.47 6.72
N ASN A 104 -14.05 -10.13 6.07
CA ASN A 104 -15.04 -11.09 5.59
C ASN A 104 -14.58 -11.80 4.31
N ASN A 105 -15.45 -12.62 3.70
CA ASN A 105 -15.21 -13.29 2.43
C ASN A 105 -13.86 -14.06 2.43
N ASP A 106 -13.72 -14.98 3.39
CA ASP A 106 -12.51 -15.82 3.57
C ASP A 106 -11.21 -15.02 3.68
N GLY A 107 -11.26 -13.85 4.31
CA GLY A 107 -10.11 -12.98 4.51
C GLY A 107 -9.74 -12.08 3.31
N LEU A 108 -10.59 -12.04 2.29
CA LEU A 108 -10.36 -11.23 1.09
C LEU A 108 -10.98 -9.82 1.19
N GLY A 109 -11.92 -9.63 2.12
CA GLY A 109 -12.72 -8.41 2.25
C GLY A 109 -13.84 -8.33 1.21
N ALA A 110 -14.43 -7.15 1.03
CA ALA A 110 -15.51 -6.95 0.08
C ALA A 110 -15.06 -7.24 -1.37
N PRO A 111 -15.92 -7.84 -2.21
CA PRO A 111 -15.61 -8.06 -3.62
C PRO A 111 -15.36 -6.74 -4.35
N VAL A 112 -14.36 -6.74 -5.24
CA VAL A 112 -14.04 -5.57 -6.09
C VAL A 112 -14.10 -5.93 -7.56
N LYS A 113 -14.46 -4.94 -8.39
CA LYS A 113 -14.25 -5.00 -9.83
C LYS A 113 -12.93 -4.31 -10.15
N PRO A 114 -11.95 -4.99 -10.79
CA PRO A 114 -10.67 -4.37 -11.14
C PRO A 114 -10.86 -3.19 -12.11
N VAL A 115 -10.50 -2.01 -11.66
CA VAL A 115 -10.67 -0.75 -12.42
C VAL A 115 -9.37 0.07 -12.48
N GLY A 116 -8.27 -0.49 -12.02
CA GLY A 116 -6.96 0.17 -11.96
C GLY A 116 -6.67 0.88 -10.64
N LEU A 117 -7.60 0.86 -9.67
CA LEU A 117 -7.35 1.26 -8.29
C LEU A 117 -6.67 0.12 -7.50
N ILE A 118 -5.98 0.47 -6.43
CA ILE A 118 -5.31 -0.45 -5.52
C ILE A 118 -6.25 -0.73 -4.35
N VAL A 119 -6.48 -2.00 -4.05
CA VAL A 119 -7.24 -2.43 -2.87
C VAL A 119 -6.44 -2.11 -1.60
N SER A 120 -7.07 -1.49 -0.60
CA SER A 120 -6.61 -1.39 0.78
C SER A 120 -7.58 -2.19 1.65
N CYS A 121 -7.10 -3.24 2.28
CA CYS A 121 -7.97 -4.06 3.12
C CYS A 121 -8.29 -3.39 4.44
N PHE A 122 -7.35 -2.59 4.94
CA PHE A 122 -7.51 -1.80 6.16
C PHE A 122 -7.24 -0.31 5.87
N ARG A 123 -7.75 0.52 6.77
CA ARG A 123 -7.53 1.98 6.83
C ARG A 123 -6.30 2.28 7.68
N PRO A 124 -5.71 3.49 7.58
CA PRO A 124 -4.67 3.95 8.51
C PRO A 124 -5.06 3.96 10.00
N SER A 125 -6.32 3.66 10.31
CA SER A 125 -6.88 3.51 11.66
C SER A 125 -6.98 2.06 12.13
N ASP A 126 -6.36 1.13 11.40
CA ASP A 126 -6.44 -0.33 11.62
C ASP A 126 -7.82 -0.96 11.38
N ASP A 127 -8.82 -0.20 11.00
CA ASP A 127 -10.16 -0.71 10.70
C ASP A 127 -10.26 -1.24 9.28
N ALA A 128 -10.94 -2.36 9.09
CA ALA A 128 -11.26 -2.90 7.78
C ALA A 128 -12.06 -1.90 6.93
N THR A 129 -11.70 -1.76 5.66
CA THR A 129 -12.45 -0.96 4.70
C THR A 129 -13.81 -1.58 4.41
N THR A 130 -14.84 -0.75 4.25
CA THR A 130 -16.17 -1.20 3.84
C THR A 130 -16.23 -1.43 2.33
N LEU A 131 -15.69 -0.47 1.56
CA LEU A 131 -15.42 -0.59 0.13
C LEU A 131 -13.90 -0.52 -0.05
N GLN A 132 -13.32 -1.50 -0.75
CA GLN A 132 -11.88 -1.74 -0.66
C GLN A 132 -11.00 -0.76 -1.44
N TYR A 133 -11.55 0.14 -2.22
CA TYR A 133 -10.78 1.21 -2.82
C TYR A 133 -10.79 2.45 -1.93
N LEU A 134 -9.90 2.49 -0.96
CA LEU A 134 -9.69 3.64 -0.07
C LEU A 134 -9.06 4.78 -0.88
N VAL A 135 -9.85 5.79 -1.19
CA VAL A 135 -9.49 6.86 -2.14
C VAL A 135 -8.32 7.73 -1.66
N PRO A 136 -8.25 8.20 -0.40
CA PRO A 136 -7.10 8.96 0.09
C PRO A 136 -5.78 8.20 -0.04
N SER A 137 -5.77 6.89 0.30
CA SER A 137 -4.57 6.06 0.21
C SER A 137 -4.16 5.78 -1.24
N ASN A 138 -5.10 5.67 -2.17
CA ASN A 138 -4.80 5.61 -3.60
C ASN A 138 -4.16 6.90 -4.13
N PHE A 139 -4.61 8.09 -3.69
CA PHE A 139 -3.92 9.35 -3.99
C PHE A 139 -2.52 9.40 -3.38
N PHE A 140 -2.36 8.86 -2.17
CA PHE A 140 -1.05 8.79 -1.52
C PHE A 140 -0.10 7.86 -2.29
N ALA A 141 -0.59 6.72 -2.82
CA ALA A 141 0.19 5.85 -3.69
C ALA A 141 0.66 6.58 -4.96
N VAL A 142 -0.22 7.33 -5.64
CA VAL A 142 0.14 8.15 -6.82
C VAL A 142 1.26 9.13 -6.51
N SER A 143 1.13 9.87 -5.40
CA SER A 143 2.13 10.84 -4.96
C SER A 143 3.47 10.17 -4.61
N SER A 144 3.44 9.04 -3.90
CA SER A 144 4.61 8.30 -3.46
C SER A 144 5.35 7.65 -4.62
N LEU A 145 4.64 7.06 -5.57
CA LEU A 145 5.22 6.49 -6.79
C LEU A 145 5.94 7.54 -7.64
N ARG A 146 5.37 8.75 -7.76
CA ARG A 146 6.02 9.87 -8.46
C ARG A 146 7.33 10.30 -7.79
N LYS A 147 7.35 10.34 -6.45
CA LYS A 147 8.55 10.64 -5.67
C LYS A 147 9.62 9.56 -5.83
N ALA A 148 9.22 8.29 -5.74
CA ALA A 148 10.12 7.16 -5.99
C ALA A 148 10.72 7.21 -7.41
N ALA A 149 9.91 7.51 -8.42
CA ALA A 149 10.36 7.66 -9.79
C ALA A 149 11.41 8.76 -9.95
N GLU A 150 11.25 9.89 -9.27
CA GLU A 150 12.24 10.99 -9.32
C GLU A 150 13.57 10.56 -8.72
N ILE A 151 13.56 9.85 -7.59
CA ILE A 151 14.78 9.31 -6.95
C ILE A 151 15.46 8.31 -7.89
N LEU A 152 14.70 7.35 -8.42
CA LEU A 152 15.22 6.32 -9.33
C LEU A 152 15.87 6.93 -10.58
N ASP A 153 15.26 7.97 -11.15
CA ASP A 153 15.83 8.67 -12.31
C ASP A 153 17.09 9.48 -11.97
N LYS A 154 16.99 10.31 -10.92
CA LYS A 154 18.03 11.32 -10.62
C LYS A 154 19.21 10.75 -9.85
N VAL A 155 18.97 9.84 -8.92
CA VAL A 155 19.99 9.27 -8.03
C VAL A 155 20.48 7.93 -8.54
N ASN A 156 19.60 6.95 -8.65
CA ASN A 156 19.98 5.57 -8.94
C ASN A 156 20.22 5.29 -10.44
N LYS A 157 19.78 6.16 -11.34
CA LYS A 157 19.84 5.96 -12.81
C LYS A 157 19.10 4.69 -13.28
N LYS A 158 18.08 4.26 -12.54
CA LYS A 158 17.22 3.10 -12.85
C LYS A 158 15.98 3.55 -13.66
N THR A 159 16.21 4.02 -14.89
CA THR A 159 15.17 4.66 -15.72
C THR A 159 13.99 3.76 -16.06
N ALA A 160 14.22 2.45 -16.25
CA ALA A 160 13.14 1.49 -16.50
C ALA A 160 12.20 1.38 -15.30
N LEU A 161 12.74 1.20 -14.09
CA LEU A 161 11.96 1.11 -12.87
C LEU A 161 11.24 2.44 -12.55
N ALA A 162 11.90 3.58 -12.81
CA ALA A 162 11.29 4.91 -12.71
C ALA A 162 10.09 5.06 -13.65
N LYS A 163 10.20 4.54 -14.88
CA LYS A 163 9.10 4.52 -15.83
C LYS A 163 7.93 3.68 -15.32
N GLU A 164 8.18 2.50 -14.76
CA GLU A 164 7.11 1.66 -14.18
C GLU A 164 6.38 2.37 -13.05
N CYS A 165 7.10 3.08 -12.16
CA CYS A 165 6.47 3.90 -11.13
C CYS A 165 5.57 5.00 -11.70
N LYS A 166 6.03 5.69 -12.75
CA LYS A 166 5.26 6.76 -13.42
C LYS A 166 4.01 6.20 -14.12
N ASP A 167 4.16 5.06 -14.78
CA ASP A 167 3.06 4.41 -15.51
C ASP A 167 1.96 3.95 -14.55
N LEU A 168 2.32 3.28 -13.44
CA LEU A 168 1.37 2.87 -12.42
C LEU A 168 0.72 4.07 -11.74
N ALA A 169 1.49 5.12 -11.40
CA ALA A 169 0.93 6.34 -10.83
C ALA A 169 -0.10 6.99 -11.77
N LYS A 170 0.18 7.04 -13.07
CA LYS A 170 -0.74 7.58 -14.09
C LYS A 170 -2.01 6.73 -14.21
N GLU A 171 -1.87 5.42 -14.18
CA GLU A 171 -3.01 4.50 -14.25
C GLU A 171 -3.94 4.70 -13.06
N VAL A 172 -3.40 4.66 -11.82
CA VAL A 172 -4.18 4.85 -10.60
C VAL A 172 -4.84 6.23 -10.58
N GLU A 173 -4.13 7.30 -10.95
CA GLU A 173 -4.70 8.65 -11.04
C GLU A 173 -5.86 8.72 -12.05
N THR A 174 -5.73 8.06 -13.18
CA THR A 174 -6.80 8.01 -14.19
C THR A 174 -8.02 7.28 -13.65
N ALA A 175 -7.81 6.17 -12.94
CA ALA A 175 -8.87 5.42 -12.29
C ALA A 175 -9.57 6.24 -11.19
N LEU A 176 -8.81 6.96 -10.35
CA LEU A 176 -9.35 7.86 -9.33
C LEU A 176 -10.27 8.92 -9.92
N LYS A 177 -9.83 9.59 -10.99
CA LYS A 177 -10.63 10.62 -11.69
C LYS A 177 -11.92 10.05 -12.27
N LYS A 178 -11.93 8.79 -12.66
CA LYS A 178 -13.09 8.16 -13.30
C LYS A 178 -14.05 7.52 -12.29
N TYR A 179 -13.55 6.86 -11.24
CA TYR A 179 -14.34 6.01 -10.39
C TYR A 179 -14.51 6.53 -8.97
N ALA A 180 -13.67 7.45 -8.50
CA ALA A 180 -13.72 7.94 -7.14
C ALA A 180 -14.51 9.25 -6.96
N VAL A 181 -15.11 9.78 -8.02
CA VAL A 181 -15.90 11.03 -7.97
C VAL A 181 -17.35 10.71 -7.65
N TYR A 182 -17.89 11.40 -6.66
CA TYR A 182 -19.28 11.33 -6.24
C TYR A 182 -19.97 12.70 -6.38
N ASN A 183 -21.22 12.71 -6.87
CA ASN A 183 -22.02 13.91 -6.92
C ASN A 183 -22.79 14.08 -5.61
N HIS A 184 -22.19 14.81 -4.67
CA HIS A 184 -22.82 15.08 -3.38
C HIS A 184 -23.96 16.10 -3.51
N PRO A 185 -25.15 15.86 -2.94
CA PRO A 185 -26.33 16.72 -3.15
C PRO A 185 -26.12 18.18 -2.73
N LYS A 186 -25.27 18.41 -1.72
CA LYS A 186 -25.00 19.74 -1.16
C LYS A 186 -23.71 20.38 -1.74
N TYR A 187 -22.67 19.58 -2.01
CA TYR A 187 -21.34 20.10 -2.34
C TYR A 187 -20.92 19.87 -3.79
N GLY A 188 -21.78 19.28 -4.62
CA GLY A 188 -21.46 18.97 -6.01
C GLY A 188 -20.45 17.83 -6.13
N LYS A 189 -19.55 17.90 -7.12
CA LYS A 189 -18.55 16.85 -7.35
C LYS A 189 -17.48 16.85 -6.27
N ILE A 190 -17.38 15.78 -5.53
CA ILE A 190 -16.34 15.53 -4.51
C ILE A 190 -15.72 14.15 -4.74
N TYR A 191 -14.57 13.89 -4.14
CA TYR A 191 -14.05 12.53 -4.05
C TYR A 191 -14.77 11.79 -2.91
N ALA A 192 -15.15 10.54 -3.17
CA ALA A 192 -15.60 9.62 -2.11
C ALA A 192 -14.43 9.26 -1.18
N PHE A 193 -14.76 8.78 0.01
CA PHE A 193 -13.74 8.24 0.92
C PHE A 193 -13.35 6.82 0.53
N GLU A 194 -14.34 5.99 0.20
CA GLU A 194 -14.18 4.63 -0.31
C GLU A 194 -15.12 4.40 -1.50
N VAL A 195 -14.71 3.60 -2.45
CA VAL A 195 -15.51 3.15 -3.60
C VAL A 195 -15.31 1.68 -3.90
#